data_8562930e9cd929506ebafd7379529f62
#
_entry.id   8562930e9cd929506ebafd7379529f62
#
_cell.length_a   1.000
_cell.length_b   1.000
_cell.length_c   1.000
_cell.angle_alpha   90.00
_cell.angle_beta   90.00
_cell.angle_gamma   90.00
#
_symmetry.space_group_name_H-M   'P 1'
#
loop_
_entity.id
_entity.type
_entity.pdbx_description
1 polymer ?
#
loop_
_entity_poly.entity_id
_entity_poly.type
_entity_poly.pdbx_seq_one_letter_code
_entity_poly.pdbx_strand_id
1 'polypeptide(L)'
;MPPEKYGNQGEETRGPNNFTMAIAVKLTGIDPYRIRKYEEGGLLTPERTEGNQRLFSESDIEIIRQAAKLEDEGINVEGIKAILAMRRGERK
;
A
#
# COMPACT_ATOMS: atom_id res chain seq x y z
N MET A 1 -5.88 27.14 -3.88
CA MET A 1 -5.50 26.68 -4.02
C MET A 1 -5.27 26.27 -3.89
N PRO A 2 -5.41 25.87 -3.92
CA PRO A 2 -4.98 25.23 -3.86
C PRO A 2 -4.50 24.81 -4.10
N PRO A 3 -4.55 24.32 -4.21
CA PRO A 3 -4.00 23.70 -4.38
C PRO A 3 -3.11 23.64 -4.62
N GLU A 4 -2.83 23.69 -4.64
CA GLU A 4 -1.90 23.53 -4.75
C GLU A 4 -1.21 23.21 -3.96
N LYS A 5 -1.36 23.00 -3.12
CA LYS A 5 -0.79 22.53 -2.35
C LYS A 5 -0.65 21.32 -2.35
N TYR A 6 -1.16 20.69 -2.81
CA TYR A 6 -0.90 19.53 -2.93
C TYR A 6 -0.71 19.19 -4.06
N GLY A 7 -0.54 19.38 -4.45
CA GLY A 7 -0.20 19.06 -5.47
C GLY A 7 1.07 19.36 -5.75
N ASN A 8 1.45 19.86 -5.49
CA ASN A 8 2.57 20.04 -5.82
C ASN A 8 3.47 19.55 -5.22
N GLN A 9 3.30 19.27 -4.54
CA GLN A 9 4.14 18.72 -4.02
C GLN A 9 4.50 17.78 -4.71
N GLY A 10 3.96 17.63 -5.45
CA GLY A 10 4.29 16.68 -6.14
C GLY A 10 5.59 16.45 -6.47
N GLU A 11 6.31 17.14 -6.32
CA GLU A 11 7.52 16.85 -6.64
C GLU A 11 7.95 15.74 -5.97
N GLU A 12 7.32 15.28 -5.09
CA GLU A 12 7.73 14.20 -4.48
C GLU A 12 7.60 13.08 -5.30
N THR A 13 8.48 12.32 -5.53
CA THR A 13 8.39 11.23 -6.38
C THR A 13 7.59 10.16 -5.84
N ARG A 14 7.41 10.04 -4.56
CA ARG A 14 6.66 9.03 -4.08
C ARG A 14 5.43 9.48 -3.54
N GLY A 15 5.01 10.52 -3.75
CA GLY A 15 3.77 10.95 -3.24
C GLY A 15 3.63 10.83 -1.77
N PRO A 16 2.77 11.59 -1.18
CA PRO A 16 2.61 11.55 0.26
C PRO A 16 1.83 10.35 0.71
N ASN A 17 1.96 10.03 1.98
CA ASN A 17 1.17 9.00 2.60
C ASN A 17 -0.06 9.67 3.15
N ASN A 18 -1.12 9.73 2.38
CA ASN A 18 -2.30 10.45 2.84
C ASN A 18 -3.61 9.71 2.64
N PHE A 19 -3.58 8.41 2.40
CA PHE A 19 -4.81 7.65 2.29
C PHE A 19 -5.07 6.91 3.59
N THR A 20 -6.25 7.15 4.19
CA THR A 20 -6.63 6.42 5.39
C THR A 20 -7.04 5.00 5.01
N MET A 21 -7.26 4.16 6.03
CA MET A 21 -7.73 2.80 5.76
C MET A 21 -9.05 2.83 5.00
N ALA A 22 -9.96 3.73 5.37
CA ALA A 22 -11.26 3.78 4.69
C ALA A 22 -11.08 4.10 3.20
N ILE A 23 -10.17 5.02 2.89
CA ILE A 23 -9.94 5.35 1.50
C ILE A 23 -9.22 4.21 0.79
N ALA A 24 -8.29 3.56 1.46
CA ALA A 24 -7.60 2.42 0.86
C ALA A 24 -8.58 1.32 0.50
N VAL A 25 -9.54 1.04 1.38
CA VAL A 25 -10.56 0.05 1.10
C VAL A 25 -11.38 0.49 -0.11
N LYS A 26 -11.73 1.77 -0.18
CA LYS A 26 -12.54 2.24 -1.28
C LYS A 26 -11.79 2.15 -2.61
N LEU A 27 -10.52 2.49 -2.62
CA LEU A 27 -9.75 2.48 -3.84
C LEU A 27 -9.44 1.08 -4.33
N THR A 28 -9.26 0.13 -3.43
CA THR A 28 -8.83 -1.21 -3.82
C THR A 28 -9.94 -2.23 -3.84
N GLY A 29 -11.02 -1.98 -3.09
CA GLY A 29 -12.06 -2.98 -2.94
C GLY A 29 -11.66 -4.12 -2.03
N ILE A 30 -10.55 -3.99 -1.31
CA ILE A 30 -10.06 -5.04 -0.44
C ILE A 30 -10.39 -4.65 0.99
N ASP A 31 -10.92 -5.57 1.78
CA ASP A 31 -11.40 -5.22 3.10
C ASP A 31 -10.24 -5.00 4.08
N PRO A 32 -10.51 -4.32 5.19
CA PRO A 32 -9.44 -3.97 6.12
C PRO A 32 -8.72 -5.18 6.70
N TYR A 33 -9.42 -6.29 6.89
CA TYR A 33 -8.79 -7.46 7.44
C TYR A 33 -7.67 -7.95 6.52
N ARG A 34 -7.93 -8.01 5.22
CA ARG A 34 -6.91 -8.45 4.29
C ARG A 34 -5.76 -7.45 4.20
N ILE A 35 -6.07 -6.15 4.23
CA ILE A 35 -5.02 -5.15 4.17
C ILE A 35 -4.11 -5.27 5.39
N ARG A 36 -4.69 -5.46 6.58
CA ARG A 36 -3.86 -5.63 7.77
C ARG A 36 -3.05 -6.91 7.70
N LYS A 37 -3.60 -7.96 7.09
CA LYS A 37 -2.87 -9.20 6.94
C LYS A 37 -1.63 -8.97 6.06
N TYR A 38 -1.76 -8.20 5.00
CA TYR A 38 -0.62 -7.91 4.15
C TYR A 38 0.43 -7.09 4.89
N GLU A 39 0.00 -6.15 5.71
CA GLU A 39 0.94 -5.39 6.50
C GLU A 39 1.67 -6.29 7.48
N GLU A 40 0.95 -7.16 8.16
CA GLU A 40 1.57 -8.06 9.11
C GLU A 40 2.52 -9.02 8.43
N GLY A 41 2.26 -9.36 7.20
CA GLY A 41 3.14 -10.22 6.44
C GLY A 41 4.34 -9.53 5.87
N GLY A 42 4.45 -8.23 6.09
CA GLY A 42 5.64 -7.50 5.63
C GLY A 42 5.57 -7.00 4.21
N LEU A 43 4.39 -6.97 3.61
CA LEU A 43 4.29 -6.52 2.23
C LEU A 43 4.32 -5.01 2.12
N LEU A 44 3.88 -4.30 3.14
CA LEU A 44 3.90 -2.85 3.13
C LEU A 44 4.00 -2.34 4.56
N THR A 45 4.46 -1.11 4.71
CA THR A 45 4.67 -0.51 6.02
C THR A 45 4.12 0.90 5.99
N PRO A 46 2.79 1.07 6.17
CA PRO A 46 2.21 2.41 6.11
C PRO A 46 2.67 3.26 7.27
N GLU A 47 2.67 4.56 7.07
CA GLU A 47 2.98 5.46 8.15
C GLU A 47 1.83 5.51 9.13
N ARG A 48 2.08 6.07 10.32
CA ARG A 48 1.06 6.20 11.33
C ARG A 48 0.99 7.64 11.80
N THR A 49 -0.23 8.10 12.07
CA THR A 49 -0.41 9.42 12.66
C THR A 49 -0.10 9.34 14.14
N GLU A 50 -0.15 10.48 14.80
CA GLU A 50 0.03 10.50 16.24
C GLU A 50 -1.04 9.67 16.93
N GLY A 51 -2.22 9.58 16.37
CA GLY A 51 -3.26 8.74 16.92
C GLY A 51 -3.17 7.30 16.52
N ASN A 52 -2.04 6.92 15.91
CA ASN A 52 -1.76 5.55 15.51
C ASN A 52 -2.65 5.07 14.37
N GLN A 53 -3.14 6.00 13.56
CA GLN A 53 -3.96 5.66 12.42
C GLN A 53 -3.05 5.46 11.21
N ARG A 54 -3.34 4.44 10.42
CA ARG A 54 -2.52 4.16 9.25
C ARG A 54 -2.73 5.19 8.16
N LEU A 55 -1.65 5.56 7.48
CA LEU A 55 -1.71 6.42 6.31
C LEU A 55 -0.96 5.71 5.19
N PHE A 56 -1.65 5.41 4.12
CA PHE A 56 -1.10 4.65 3.00
C PHE A 56 -0.66 5.58 1.89
N SER A 57 0.40 5.21 1.18
CA SER A 57 0.85 5.96 0.02
C SER A 57 0.23 5.35 -1.23
N GLU A 58 0.45 6.00 -2.37
CA GLU A 58 -0.02 5.42 -3.62
C GLU A 58 0.67 4.10 -3.90
N SER A 59 1.95 3.98 -3.58
CA SER A 59 2.61 2.71 -3.81
C SER A 59 2.07 1.63 -2.89
N ASP A 60 1.64 1.99 -1.67
CA ASP A 60 1.00 1.01 -0.81
C ASP A 60 -0.30 0.53 -1.43
N ILE A 61 -1.08 1.44 -2.01
CA ILE A 61 -2.33 1.06 -2.64
C ILE A 61 -2.06 0.05 -3.77
N GLU A 62 -1.02 0.31 -4.55
CA GLU A 62 -0.70 -0.60 -5.64
C GLU A 62 -0.25 -1.96 -5.11
N ILE A 63 0.52 -1.99 -4.03
CA ILE A 63 0.92 -3.24 -3.43
C ILE A 63 -0.29 -4.02 -2.94
N ILE A 64 -1.26 -3.34 -2.34
CA ILE A 64 -2.46 -4.03 -1.88
C ILE A 64 -3.19 -4.67 -3.05
N ARG A 65 -3.31 -3.95 -4.17
CA ARG A 65 -3.98 -4.51 -5.34
C ARG A 65 -3.25 -5.74 -5.86
N GLN A 66 -1.93 -5.65 -5.98
CA GLN A 66 -1.17 -6.78 -6.51
C GLN A 66 -1.22 -7.96 -5.55
N ALA A 67 -1.14 -7.70 -4.25
CA ALA A 67 -1.17 -8.77 -3.27
C ALA A 67 -2.50 -9.50 -3.32
N ALA A 68 -3.60 -8.75 -3.41
CA ALA A 68 -4.90 -9.39 -3.43
C ALA A 68 -5.07 -10.25 -4.68
N LYS A 69 -4.57 -9.76 -5.82
CA LYS A 69 -4.68 -10.54 -7.04
C LYS A 69 -3.89 -11.84 -6.93
N LEU A 70 -2.67 -11.76 -6.41
CA LEU A 70 -1.86 -12.95 -6.29
C LEU A 70 -2.44 -13.91 -5.26
N GLU A 71 -2.97 -13.38 -4.17
CA GLU A 71 -3.57 -14.24 -3.17
C GLU A 71 -4.79 -14.95 -3.75
N ASP A 72 -5.57 -14.25 -4.56
CA ASP A 72 -6.73 -14.87 -5.18
C ASP A 72 -6.32 -15.96 -6.16
N GLU A 73 -5.07 -15.92 -6.64
CA GLU A 73 -4.56 -16.96 -7.51
C GLU A 73 -3.95 -18.12 -6.71
N GLY A 74 -4.06 -18.08 -5.39
CA GLY A 74 -3.61 -19.18 -4.57
C GLY A 74 -2.23 -19.03 -3.97
N ILE A 75 -1.62 -17.85 -4.07
CA ILE A 75 -0.27 -17.67 -3.56
C ILE A 75 -0.36 -17.12 -2.14
N ASN A 76 0.38 -17.72 -1.21
CA ASN A 76 0.32 -17.25 0.17
C ASN A 76 1.15 -15.98 0.33
N VAL A 77 1.05 -15.35 1.50
CA VAL A 77 1.66 -14.05 1.71
C VAL A 77 3.17 -14.09 1.53
N GLU A 78 3.82 -15.16 1.97
CA GLU A 78 5.26 -15.23 1.81
C GLU A 78 5.64 -15.31 0.33
N GLY A 79 4.89 -16.07 -0.45
CA GLY A 79 5.14 -16.12 -1.88
C GLY A 79 4.88 -14.79 -2.55
N ILE A 80 3.83 -14.10 -2.11
CA ILE A 80 3.53 -12.78 -2.65
C ILE A 80 4.68 -11.83 -2.35
N LYS A 81 5.22 -11.89 -1.13
CA LYS A 81 6.32 -11.01 -0.77
C LYS A 81 7.51 -11.24 -1.69
N ALA A 82 7.82 -12.49 -1.98
CA ALA A 82 8.93 -12.79 -2.86
C ALA A 82 8.69 -12.27 -4.28
N ILE A 83 7.47 -12.45 -4.77
CA ILE A 83 7.14 -11.99 -6.11
C ILE A 83 7.23 -10.47 -6.20
N LEU A 84 6.71 -9.77 -5.20
CA LEU A 84 6.75 -8.33 -5.23
C LEU A 84 8.17 -7.80 -5.15
N ALA A 85 9.02 -8.47 -4.38
CA ALA A 85 10.42 -8.07 -4.30
C ALA A 85 11.09 -8.23 -5.67
N MET A 86 10.78 -9.31 -6.37
CA MET A 86 11.33 -9.51 -7.68
C MET A 86 10.85 -8.47 -8.66
N ARG A 87 9.58 -8.09 -8.58
CA ARG A 87 9.03 -7.09 -9.48
C ARG A 87 9.66 -5.72 -9.24
N ARG A 88 10.09 -5.45 -8.00
CA ARG A 88 10.75 -4.19 -7.72
C ARG A 88 12.22 -4.22 -8.08
N GLY A 89 12.73 -5.33 -8.59
CA GLY A 89 14.13 -5.43 -8.95
C GLY A 89 15.06 -5.74 -7.79
N GLU A 90 14.50 -6.15 -6.64
CA GLU A 90 15.35 -6.53 -5.53
C GLU A 90 15.84 -7.91 -5.78
N ARG A 91 17.11 -8.10 -5.91
CA ARG A 91 17.58 -9.38 -6.09
C ARG A 91 18.58 -9.65 -5.24
N LYS A 92 18.73 -10.47 -4.90
CA LYS A 92 19.66 -10.73 -4.07
C LYS A 92 20.06 -11.44 -4.07
#